data_98adb513175df16f80bd811ce3141761
#
_entry.id   98adb513175df16f80bd811ce3141761
#
_cell.length_a   1.000
_cell.length_b   1.000
_cell.length_c   1.000
_cell.angle_alpha   90.00
_cell.angle_beta   90.00
_cell.angle_gamma   90.00
#
_symmetry.space_group_name_H-M   'P 1'
#
loop_
_entity.id
_entity.type
_entity.pdbx_description
1 polymer ?
#
loop_
_entity_poly.entity_id
_entity_poly.type
_entity_poly.pdbx_seq_one_letter_code
_entity_poly.pdbx_strand_id
1 'polypeptide(L)'
;MSKSLLNPDTPIKVSSTLEKSVGKKHLVDNNPETCWTSQQGLPQYVQLGFPDPVIPETVQLTFQGGFVGTRCAVKVTVPASTDGSNWQLLTYIFPEDINRRQEFSLKPESSAVDISGGINNMRLEFEESSDFFGRITLYDLKLQGQTLQ
;
A
#
# COMPACT_ATOMS: atom_id res chain seq x y z
N MET A 1 9.07 3.29 18.90
CA MET A 1 10.04 2.68 17.99
C MET A 1 9.33 1.96 16.86
N SER A 2 9.71 2.25 15.64
CA SER A 2 9.08 1.64 14.47
C SER A 2 9.51 0.22 14.26
N LYS A 3 8.60 -0.61 13.77
CA LYS A 3 8.89 -1.97 13.37
C LYS A 3 8.10 -2.30 12.11
N SER A 4 8.47 -3.40 11.45
CA SER A 4 7.74 -3.86 10.27
C SER A 4 6.34 -4.31 10.68
N LEU A 5 5.34 -3.82 9.96
CA LEU A 5 3.93 -4.17 10.20
C LEU A 5 3.45 -5.27 9.26
N LEU A 6 4.28 -5.70 8.30
CA LEU A 6 3.93 -6.73 7.33
C LEU A 6 4.76 -7.98 7.52
N ASN A 7 4.15 -9.12 7.19
CA ASN A 7 4.82 -10.42 7.18
C ASN A 7 4.12 -11.30 6.14
N PRO A 8 4.63 -12.52 5.87
CA PRO A 8 4.01 -13.37 4.85
C PRO A 8 2.55 -13.74 5.11
N ASP A 9 2.09 -13.62 6.37
CA ASP A 9 0.71 -13.96 6.73
C ASP A 9 -0.23 -12.74 6.68
N THR A 10 0.27 -11.55 6.41
CA THR A 10 -0.56 -10.35 6.32
C THR A 10 -1.64 -10.53 5.25
N PRO A 11 -2.92 -10.34 5.59
CA PRO A 11 -3.98 -10.40 4.57
C PRO A 11 -3.79 -9.31 3.53
N ILE A 12 -3.71 -9.70 2.27
CA ILE A 12 -3.50 -8.78 1.16
C ILE A 12 -4.56 -9.04 0.09
N LYS A 13 -5.15 -7.96 -0.42
CA LYS A 13 -6.05 -7.99 -1.55
C LYS A 13 -5.54 -7.02 -2.59
N VAL A 14 -5.58 -7.40 -3.86
CA VAL A 14 -5.20 -6.52 -4.96
C VAL A 14 -6.36 -6.38 -5.93
N SER A 15 -6.38 -5.27 -6.67
CA SER A 15 -7.45 -4.98 -7.63
C SER A 15 -7.46 -5.96 -8.79
N SER A 16 -6.29 -6.36 -9.26
CA SER A 16 -6.14 -7.30 -10.37
C SER A 16 -4.75 -7.88 -10.37
N THR A 17 -4.55 -8.95 -11.12
CA THR A 17 -3.23 -9.58 -11.29
C THR A 17 -3.10 -9.99 -12.74
N LEU A 18 -1.96 -9.65 -13.35
CA LEU A 18 -1.73 -9.94 -14.76
C LEU A 18 -1.75 -11.45 -15.04
N GLU A 19 -1.02 -12.21 -14.20
CA GLU A 19 -0.98 -13.66 -14.29
C GLU A 19 -0.47 -14.24 -12.97
N LYS A 20 -0.59 -15.55 -12.78
CA LYS A 20 -0.27 -16.21 -11.51
C LYS A 20 1.17 -15.98 -11.04
N SER A 21 2.12 -15.86 -11.97
CA SER A 21 3.53 -15.69 -11.61
C SER A 21 3.84 -14.34 -10.99
N VAL A 22 2.93 -13.37 -11.09
CA VAL A 22 3.13 -12.03 -10.56
C VAL A 22 2.04 -11.64 -9.55
N GLY A 23 1.70 -12.58 -8.69
CA GLY A 23 0.62 -12.41 -7.73
C GLY A 23 1.01 -11.62 -6.48
N LYS A 24 0.00 -11.33 -5.67
CA LYS A 24 0.12 -10.46 -4.49
C LYS A 24 1.08 -11.00 -3.42
N LYS A 25 1.28 -12.32 -3.34
CA LYS A 25 2.17 -12.91 -2.32
C LYS A 25 3.61 -12.40 -2.43
N HIS A 26 3.98 -11.96 -3.62
CA HIS A 26 5.34 -11.47 -3.88
C HIS A 26 5.61 -10.12 -3.24
N LEU A 27 4.58 -9.42 -2.77
CA LEU A 27 4.76 -8.14 -2.11
C LEU A 27 5.41 -8.28 -0.73
N VAL A 28 5.27 -9.46 -0.11
CA VAL A 28 5.76 -9.69 1.27
C VAL A 28 6.61 -10.95 1.39
N ASP A 29 7.18 -11.45 0.30
CA ASP A 29 8.01 -12.66 0.33
C ASP A 29 9.49 -12.38 0.57
N ASN A 30 9.87 -11.13 0.73
CA ASN A 30 11.26 -10.68 0.94
C ASN A 30 12.21 -11.09 -0.18
N ASN A 31 11.68 -11.33 -1.37
CA ASN A 31 12.48 -11.68 -2.54
C ASN A 31 12.51 -10.50 -3.50
N PRO A 32 13.68 -9.85 -3.70
CA PRO A 32 13.75 -8.66 -4.55
C PRO A 32 13.55 -8.94 -6.04
N GLU A 33 13.50 -10.21 -6.43
CA GLU A 33 13.33 -10.57 -7.84
C GLU A 33 11.88 -10.91 -8.20
N THR A 34 10.98 -11.00 -7.23
CA THR A 34 9.58 -11.28 -7.48
C THR A 34 8.75 -10.02 -7.37
N CYS A 35 7.60 -9.97 -8.03
CA CYS A 35 6.76 -8.77 -8.04
C CYS A 35 5.28 -9.11 -8.17
N TRP A 36 4.47 -8.11 -7.86
CA TRP A 36 3.06 -8.08 -8.24
C TRP A 36 2.92 -7.18 -9.46
N THR A 37 2.19 -7.64 -10.47
CA THR A 37 1.85 -6.83 -11.64
C THR A 37 0.35 -6.87 -11.85
N SER A 38 -0.25 -5.67 -11.99
CA SER A 38 -1.68 -5.52 -12.23
C SER A 38 -2.01 -5.74 -13.71
N GLN A 39 -3.30 -5.86 -13.99
CA GLN A 39 -3.79 -5.76 -15.36
C GLN A 39 -3.85 -4.27 -15.76
N GLN A 40 -4.29 -4.02 -16.97
CA GLN A 40 -4.45 -2.67 -17.50
C GLN A 40 -5.61 -1.95 -16.81
N GLY A 41 -5.59 -0.63 -16.86
CA GLY A 41 -6.67 0.20 -16.34
C GLY A 41 -6.36 0.79 -14.98
N LEU A 42 -7.01 1.89 -14.67
CA LEU A 42 -6.84 2.60 -13.40
C LEU A 42 -8.20 2.90 -12.80
N PRO A 43 -8.30 2.99 -11.48
CA PRO A 43 -7.24 2.80 -10.51
C PRO A 43 -6.90 1.32 -10.30
N GLN A 44 -5.69 1.09 -9.78
CA GLN A 44 -5.28 -0.23 -9.29
C GLN A 44 -4.95 -0.07 -7.81
N TYR A 45 -5.13 -1.12 -7.01
CA TYR A 45 -4.87 -0.97 -5.57
C TYR A 45 -4.27 -2.22 -4.94
N VAL A 46 -3.59 -1.98 -3.81
CA VAL A 46 -3.14 -3.01 -2.88
C VAL A 46 -3.81 -2.67 -1.54
N GLN A 47 -4.47 -3.65 -0.95
CA GLN A 47 -5.18 -3.48 0.32
C GLN A 47 -4.60 -4.42 1.35
N LEU A 48 -4.31 -3.89 2.54
CA LEU A 48 -3.69 -4.62 3.64
C LEU A 48 -4.65 -4.67 4.82
N GLY A 49 -4.74 -5.82 5.47
CA GLY A 49 -5.56 -5.99 6.67
C GLY A 49 -4.70 -6.22 7.89
N PHE A 50 -5.11 -5.67 9.03
CA PHE A 50 -4.42 -5.82 10.31
C PHE A 50 -5.39 -6.37 11.34
N PRO A 51 -5.19 -7.62 11.81
CA PRO A 51 -6.08 -8.21 12.83
C PRO A 51 -6.11 -7.37 14.11
N ASP A 52 -4.95 -6.83 14.50
CA ASP A 52 -4.85 -5.90 15.61
C ASP A 52 -4.49 -4.52 15.06
N PRO A 53 -5.12 -3.45 15.55
CA PRO A 53 -4.86 -2.10 15.00
C PRO A 53 -3.40 -1.72 15.08
N VAL A 54 -2.93 -1.00 14.05
CA VAL A 54 -1.55 -0.53 13.97
C VAL A 54 -1.53 0.94 13.63
N ILE A 55 -0.43 1.62 13.97
CA ILE A 55 -0.20 3.02 13.60
C ILE A 55 0.89 3.04 12.54
N PRO A 56 0.54 3.25 11.26
CA PRO A 56 1.53 3.27 10.19
C PRO A 56 2.30 4.60 10.22
N GLU A 57 3.60 4.54 9.96
CA GLU A 57 4.46 5.73 9.96
C GLU A 57 5.12 5.97 8.61
N THR A 58 5.67 4.92 8.00
CA THR A 58 6.31 5.03 6.69
C THR A 58 5.97 3.84 5.83
N VAL A 59 5.91 4.07 4.52
CA VAL A 59 5.77 3.00 3.52
C VAL A 59 6.95 3.08 2.57
N GLN A 60 7.48 1.91 2.20
CA GLN A 60 8.55 1.79 1.21
C GLN A 60 8.03 1.00 0.04
N LEU A 61 8.23 1.53 -1.16
CA LEU A 61 7.76 0.92 -2.41
C LEU A 61 8.91 0.84 -3.39
N THR A 62 9.03 -0.31 -4.08
CA THR A 62 10.02 -0.51 -5.12
C THR A 62 9.28 -0.93 -6.39
N PHE A 63 9.12 0.00 -7.33
CA PHE A 63 8.45 -0.26 -8.60
C PHE A 63 9.45 -0.61 -9.68
N GLN A 64 8.95 -1.22 -10.75
CA GLN A 64 9.70 -1.30 -12.00
C GLN A 64 9.49 0.02 -12.75
N GLY A 65 10.57 0.67 -13.18
CA GLY A 65 10.50 1.87 -14.00
C GLY A 65 9.67 1.60 -15.25
N GLY A 66 8.83 2.56 -15.62
CA GLY A 66 7.88 2.40 -16.70
C GLY A 66 6.52 1.88 -16.27
N PHE A 67 6.40 1.35 -15.02
CA PHE A 67 5.15 0.80 -14.49
C PHE A 67 4.92 1.28 -13.05
N VAL A 68 5.15 2.54 -12.81
CA VAL A 68 5.08 3.16 -11.48
C VAL A 68 3.70 3.78 -11.26
N GLY A 69 3.10 3.52 -10.09
CA GLY A 69 1.92 4.23 -9.65
C GLY A 69 2.33 5.62 -9.17
N THR A 70 2.25 6.61 -10.03
CA THR A 70 2.82 7.94 -9.81
C THR A 70 1.95 8.84 -8.93
N ARG A 71 0.70 8.44 -8.70
CA ARG A 71 -0.18 9.15 -7.77
C ARG A 71 -0.93 8.10 -6.97
N CYS A 72 -0.73 8.11 -5.66
CA CYS A 72 -1.30 7.10 -4.79
C CYS A 72 -2.08 7.74 -3.65
N ALA A 73 -3.38 7.40 -3.56
CA ALA A 73 -4.20 7.77 -2.41
C ALA A 73 -4.02 6.69 -1.35
N VAL A 74 -3.56 7.09 -0.17
CA VAL A 74 -3.44 6.17 0.97
C VAL A 74 -4.71 6.30 1.80
N LYS A 75 -5.51 5.25 1.80
CA LYS A 75 -6.80 5.22 2.51
C LYS A 75 -6.76 4.22 3.65
N VAL A 76 -7.47 4.51 4.72
CA VAL A 76 -7.45 3.68 5.92
C VAL A 76 -8.86 3.53 6.48
N THR A 77 -9.06 2.47 7.29
CA THR A 77 -10.24 2.34 8.16
C THR A 77 -9.78 2.31 9.60
N VAL A 78 -10.56 2.94 10.49
CA VAL A 78 -10.23 2.99 11.92
C VAL A 78 -11.24 2.17 12.72
N PRO A 79 -10.83 1.61 13.90
CA PRO A 79 -11.71 0.74 14.68
C PRO A 79 -13.02 1.39 15.13
N ALA A 80 -13.03 2.72 15.28
CA ALA A 80 -14.24 3.44 15.69
C ALA A 80 -15.31 3.47 14.62
N SER A 81 -14.97 3.10 13.39
CA SER A 81 -15.94 3.01 12.29
C SER A 81 -16.88 1.83 12.54
N THR A 82 -18.18 2.07 12.52
CA THR A 82 -19.17 1.03 12.85
C THR A 82 -19.42 0.05 11.73
N ASP A 83 -19.03 0.37 10.51
CA ASP A 83 -19.26 -0.50 9.36
C ASP A 83 -17.96 -0.72 8.62
N GLY A 84 -16.93 -1.08 9.08
CA GLY A 84 -15.66 -1.48 8.48
C GLY A 84 -15.37 -1.12 7.02
N SER A 85 -16.31 -0.49 6.35
CA SER A 85 -16.16 -0.09 4.94
C SER A 85 -15.97 1.42 4.77
N ASN A 86 -15.87 2.15 5.87
CA ASN A 86 -15.74 3.60 5.83
C ASN A 86 -14.28 4.00 5.62
N TRP A 87 -13.88 4.01 4.37
CA TRP A 87 -12.52 4.40 3.99
C TRP A 87 -12.32 5.90 4.11
N GLN A 88 -11.23 6.29 4.74
CA GLN A 88 -10.86 7.70 4.90
C GLN A 88 -9.51 7.93 4.23
N LEU A 89 -9.37 9.06 3.56
CA LEU A 89 -8.10 9.44 2.94
C LEU A 89 -7.13 9.89 4.03
N LEU A 90 -6.00 9.20 4.15
CA LEU A 90 -4.94 9.57 5.10
C LEU A 90 -4.01 10.60 4.50
N THR A 91 -3.49 10.32 3.31
CA THR A 91 -2.57 11.21 2.61
C THR A 91 -2.44 10.76 1.16
N TYR A 92 -1.80 11.60 0.35
CA TYR A 92 -1.34 11.22 -1.00
C TYR A 92 0.16 11.06 -0.98
N ILE A 93 0.67 10.11 -1.76
CA ILE A 93 2.10 10.00 -2.03
C ILE A 93 2.29 9.99 -3.55
N PHE A 94 3.47 10.46 -4.00
CA PHE A 94 3.75 10.68 -5.40
C PHE A 94 5.05 9.99 -5.80
N PRO A 95 5.01 8.66 -6.04
CA PRO A 95 6.23 7.95 -6.43
C PRO A 95 6.80 8.46 -7.76
N GLU A 96 8.12 8.51 -7.84
CA GLU A 96 8.82 8.85 -9.07
C GLU A 96 8.93 7.63 -9.97
N ASP A 97 9.03 7.85 -11.27
CA ASP A 97 9.17 6.79 -12.27
C ASP A 97 10.64 6.33 -12.33
N ILE A 98 11.04 5.55 -11.33
CA ILE A 98 12.41 5.05 -11.20
C ILE A 98 12.42 3.61 -10.70
N ASN A 99 13.54 2.88 -10.95
CA ASN A 99 13.74 1.49 -10.56
C ASN A 99 14.45 1.37 -9.22
N ARG A 100 13.93 1.99 -8.17
CA ARG A 100 14.56 1.83 -6.85
C ARG A 100 13.56 2.08 -5.75
N ARG A 101 13.94 1.66 -4.54
CA ARG A 101 13.10 1.84 -3.35
C ARG A 101 12.89 3.31 -3.06
N GLN A 102 11.65 3.67 -2.78
CA GLN A 102 11.27 5.00 -2.37
C GLN A 102 10.55 4.92 -1.04
N GLU A 103 10.79 5.87 -0.16
CA GLU A 103 10.17 5.89 1.16
C GLU A 103 9.29 7.13 1.29
N PHE A 104 8.11 6.94 1.89
CA PHE A 104 7.13 8.01 2.05
C PHE A 104 6.64 8.05 3.49
N SER A 105 6.52 9.25 4.03
CA SER A 105 5.88 9.48 5.32
C SER A 105 4.37 9.35 5.18
N LEU A 106 3.74 8.69 6.15
CA LEU A 106 2.29 8.52 6.17
C LEU A 106 1.61 9.46 7.18
N LYS A 107 2.21 10.60 7.48
CA LYS A 107 1.57 11.60 8.33
C LYS A 107 0.26 12.06 7.68
N PRO A 108 -0.84 12.12 8.46
CA PRO A 108 -2.10 12.65 7.91
C PRO A 108 -1.93 14.07 7.41
N GLU A 109 -2.43 14.35 6.21
CA GLU A 109 -2.41 15.72 5.67
C GLU A 109 -3.45 16.59 6.33
N SER A 110 -4.46 15.99 6.93
CA SER A 110 -5.58 16.70 7.51
C SER A 110 -5.81 16.19 8.92
N SER A 111 -6.17 17.11 9.84
CA SER A 111 -6.58 16.74 11.19
C SER A 111 -7.93 16.02 11.22
N ALA A 112 -8.62 15.89 10.08
CA ALA A 112 -9.90 15.20 10.01
C ALA A 112 -9.78 13.69 10.23
N VAL A 113 -8.59 13.12 10.01
CA VAL A 113 -8.35 11.68 10.20
C VAL A 113 -7.48 11.49 11.43
N ASP A 114 -8.03 10.86 12.45
CA ASP A 114 -7.31 10.55 13.68
C ASP A 114 -6.96 9.07 13.70
N ILE A 115 -5.67 8.76 13.56
CA ILE A 115 -5.18 7.39 13.59
C ILE A 115 -4.49 7.02 14.91
N SER A 116 -4.67 7.83 15.96
CA SER A 116 -4.03 7.57 17.26
C SER A 116 -4.52 6.26 17.89
N GLY A 117 -5.72 5.81 17.55
CA GLY A 117 -6.26 4.52 17.99
C GLY A 117 -5.92 3.37 17.04
N GLY A 118 -5.07 3.61 16.04
CA GLY A 118 -4.68 2.61 15.07
C GLY A 118 -5.64 2.50 13.89
N ILE A 119 -5.20 1.73 12.90
CA ILE A 119 -6.01 1.45 11.71
C ILE A 119 -6.19 -0.07 11.59
N ASN A 120 -7.30 -0.49 10.99
CA ASN A 120 -7.59 -1.92 10.74
C ASN A 120 -7.24 -2.32 9.32
N ASN A 121 -7.34 -1.40 8.37
CA ASN A 121 -7.06 -1.67 6.97
C ASN A 121 -6.40 -0.47 6.33
N MET A 122 -5.55 -0.73 5.34
CA MET A 122 -4.92 0.31 4.53
C MET A 122 -5.05 -0.08 3.07
N ARG A 123 -5.39 0.89 2.23
CA ARG A 123 -5.42 0.69 0.78
C ARG A 123 -4.51 1.71 0.13
N LEU A 124 -3.59 1.21 -0.70
CA LEU A 124 -2.78 2.04 -1.57
C LEU A 124 -3.46 2.02 -2.94
N GLU A 125 -4.12 3.11 -3.27
CA GLU A 125 -4.91 3.21 -4.50
C GLU A 125 -4.15 4.06 -5.53
N PHE A 126 -3.62 3.40 -6.53
CA PHE A 126 -2.82 4.05 -7.56
C PHE A 126 -3.76 4.60 -8.63
N GLU A 127 -3.83 5.93 -8.71
CA GLU A 127 -4.75 6.64 -9.58
C GLU A 127 -4.15 6.96 -10.94
N GLU A 128 -2.81 6.97 -11.03
CA GLU A 128 -2.08 7.22 -12.25
C GLU A 128 -0.92 6.26 -12.36
N SER A 129 -0.50 5.98 -13.58
CA SER A 129 0.64 5.10 -13.85
C SER A 129 1.54 5.74 -14.90
N SER A 130 2.84 5.49 -14.79
CA SER A 130 3.77 5.87 -15.85
C SER A 130 3.62 4.98 -17.09
N ASP A 131 2.94 3.83 -16.97
CA ASP A 131 2.59 3.00 -18.11
C ASP A 131 1.33 3.54 -18.77
N PHE A 132 1.36 3.70 -20.09
CA PHE A 132 0.23 4.24 -20.85
C PHE A 132 -1.07 3.46 -20.61
N PHE A 133 -0.97 2.13 -20.42
CA PHE A 133 -2.14 1.28 -20.24
C PHE A 133 -2.57 1.14 -18.78
N GLY A 134 -1.89 1.79 -17.85
CA GLY A 134 -2.28 1.80 -16.44
C GLY A 134 -1.81 0.62 -15.62
N ARG A 135 -0.86 -0.17 -16.13
CA ARG A 135 -0.31 -1.30 -15.38
C ARG A 135 0.63 -0.81 -14.28
N ILE A 136 0.66 -1.56 -13.17
CA ILE A 136 1.54 -1.28 -12.04
C ILE A 136 2.37 -2.54 -11.79
N THR A 137 3.70 -2.38 -11.65
CA THR A 137 4.58 -3.47 -11.25
C THR A 137 5.33 -3.04 -10.00
N LEU A 138 5.06 -3.73 -8.88
CA LEU A 138 5.61 -3.43 -7.58
C LEU A 138 6.37 -4.65 -7.07
N TYR A 139 7.69 -4.51 -6.88
CA TYR A 139 8.54 -5.61 -6.43
C TYR A 139 8.46 -5.83 -4.94
N ASP A 140 8.36 -4.75 -4.18
CA ASP A 140 8.52 -4.85 -2.75
C ASP A 140 7.65 -3.81 -2.07
N LEU A 141 7.01 -4.24 -0.98
CA LEU A 141 6.16 -3.39 -0.17
C LEU A 141 6.56 -3.57 1.28
N LYS A 142 6.99 -2.48 1.92
CA LYS A 142 7.29 -2.49 3.33
C LYS A 142 6.51 -1.38 4.02
N LEU A 143 6.00 -1.69 5.19
CA LEU A 143 5.24 -0.75 6.01
C LEU A 143 5.82 -0.80 7.40
N GLN A 144 6.17 0.35 7.94
CA GLN A 144 6.74 0.45 9.28
C GLN A 144 5.88 1.36 10.14
N GLY A 145 5.82 1.04 11.41
CA GLY A 145 5.04 1.81 12.36
C GLY A 145 5.04 1.14 13.71
N GLN A 146 3.93 1.29 14.43
CA GLN A 146 3.80 0.81 15.81
C GLN A 146 2.56 -0.06 15.93
N THR A 147 2.66 -1.05 16.82
CA THR A 147 1.50 -1.83 17.23
C THR A 147 0.97 -1.25 18.53
N LEU A 148 -0.33 -1.36 18.72
CA LEU A 148 -0.98 -0.96 19.96
C LEU A 148 -1.06 -2.16 20.89
N GLN A 149 -0.54 -2.00 22.08
CA GLN A 149 -0.55 -3.05 23.09
C GLN A 149 -1.17 -2.52 24.37
#